data_b42e7ec271795501340bc167ce4c6686
#
_entry.id   b42e7ec271795501340bc167ce4c6686
#
_cell.length_a   1.000
_cell.length_b   1.000
_cell.length_c   1.000
_cell.angle_alpha   90.00
_cell.angle_beta   90.00
_cell.angle_gamma   90.00
#
_symmetry.space_group_name_H-M   'P 1'
#
loop_
_entity.id
_entity.type
_entity.pdbx_description
1 polymer ?
#
loop_
_entity_poly.entity_id
_entity_poly.type
_entity_poly.pdbx_seq_one_letter_code
_entity_poly.pdbx_strand_id
1 'polypeptide(L)'
;MLRRLSPVQPESFEFTPANLEWARAQLTKYPQGRQASAVIALLWRAQEQEGWLSRPAIEYVADFLGMPYIRVLEVATFYFMYQLQPVGKIAHIQICGTTTCMICGAEELIAICREKIAPTPHTVSADGNFSWEEVECPGACSNAPMAQIGKDYYEDLTAEKLSALIDAMAAGQVPVPGPQNGRFSSEPLGGPVALAATERVEQANASVARATRLRDTLKRIDGTEVPILTPWVRPDTADGDSGVEPKPSLGRPADKTGVTVQEAAATSPGMPVSKIEPAGQPADAKDTD
;
A
#
# COMPACT_ATOMS: atom_id res chain seq x y z
N MET A 1 -13.18 2.86 -11.26
CA MET A 1 -14.02 1.81 -10.63
C MET A 1 -14.37 2.24 -9.22
N LEU A 2 -15.61 2.07 -8.79
CA LEU A 2 -15.98 2.39 -7.40
C LEU A 2 -15.49 1.27 -6.48
N ARG A 3 -14.56 1.60 -5.57
CA ARG A 3 -14.07 0.66 -4.56
C ARG A 3 -15.04 0.63 -3.38
N ARG A 4 -15.55 -0.55 -3.07
CA ARG A 4 -16.52 -0.75 -1.98
C ARG A 4 -16.00 -1.79 -1.02
N LEU A 5 -16.39 -1.63 0.25
CA LEU A 5 -16.14 -2.65 1.26
C LEU A 5 -16.88 -3.95 0.92
N SER A 6 -16.32 -5.07 1.35
CA SER A 6 -17.00 -6.36 1.26
C SER A 6 -18.38 -6.30 1.92
N PRO A 7 -19.40 -6.93 1.32
CA PRO A 7 -20.71 -7.03 1.96
C PRO A 7 -20.70 -7.92 3.21
N VAL A 8 -19.73 -8.83 3.30
CA VAL A 8 -19.53 -9.70 4.47
C VAL A 8 -18.40 -9.13 5.30
N GLN A 9 -18.69 -8.85 6.55
CA GLN A 9 -17.77 -8.22 7.49
C GLN A 9 -17.57 -9.10 8.73
N PRO A 10 -16.37 -9.13 9.34
CA PRO A 10 -16.19 -9.72 10.64
C PRO A 10 -16.94 -8.93 11.71
N GLU A 11 -17.20 -9.54 12.86
CA GLU A 11 -17.91 -8.90 13.96
C GLU A 11 -17.09 -7.78 14.62
N SER A 12 -15.78 -7.94 14.70
CA SER A 12 -14.87 -6.99 15.37
C SER A 12 -13.48 -7.04 14.76
N PHE A 13 -12.68 -6.06 15.13
CA PHE A 13 -11.24 -6.01 14.90
C PHE A 13 -10.55 -5.39 16.11
N GLU A 14 -9.42 -5.95 16.47
CA GLU A 14 -8.49 -5.36 17.45
C GLU A 14 -7.06 -5.62 17.00
N PHE A 15 -6.17 -4.67 17.24
CA PHE A 15 -4.75 -4.93 17.10
C PHE A 15 -4.30 -5.98 18.13
N THR A 16 -3.42 -6.90 17.72
CA THR A 16 -2.68 -7.73 18.67
C THR A 16 -1.95 -6.83 19.67
N PRO A 17 -1.62 -7.31 20.89
CA PRO A 17 -0.92 -6.49 21.88
C PRO A 17 0.35 -5.84 21.34
N ALA A 18 1.14 -6.57 20.54
CA ALA A 18 2.36 -6.06 19.94
C ALA A 18 2.09 -5.04 18.83
N ASN A 19 1.07 -5.27 17.98
CA ASN A 19 0.65 -4.28 16.97
C ASN A 19 0.05 -3.03 17.63
N LEU A 20 -0.62 -3.16 18.75
CA LEU A 20 -1.14 -2.01 19.49
C LEU A 20 0.01 -1.17 20.09
N GLU A 21 1.05 -1.81 20.63
CA GLU A 21 2.25 -1.11 21.09
C GLU A 21 2.93 -0.38 19.92
N TRP A 22 3.10 -1.06 18.79
CA TRP A 22 3.61 -0.44 17.58
C TRP A 22 2.74 0.74 17.13
N ALA A 23 1.41 0.61 17.15
CA ALA A 23 0.49 1.67 16.76
C ALA A 23 0.65 2.91 17.65
N ARG A 24 0.78 2.72 18.96
CA ARG A 24 1.06 3.81 19.91
C ARG A 24 2.39 4.50 19.59
N ALA A 25 3.44 3.72 19.27
CA ALA A 25 4.73 4.27 18.88
C ALA A 25 4.66 5.07 17.56
N GLN A 26 3.78 4.70 16.61
CA GLN A 26 3.58 5.49 15.39
C GLN A 26 3.06 6.90 15.69
N LEU A 27 2.22 7.08 16.70
CA LEU A 27 1.69 8.39 17.06
C LEU A 27 2.78 9.37 17.50
N THR A 28 3.85 8.86 18.11
CA THR A 28 4.97 9.68 18.60
C THR A 28 5.80 10.30 17.48
N LYS A 29 5.65 9.82 16.25
CA LYS A 29 6.34 10.39 15.06
C LYS A 29 5.76 11.74 14.64
N TYR A 30 4.59 12.08 15.12
CA TYR A 30 3.87 13.29 14.72
C TYR A 30 3.76 14.27 15.90
N PRO A 31 3.83 15.57 15.63
CA PRO A 31 3.63 16.57 16.68
C PRO A 31 2.26 16.42 17.35
N GLN A 32 2.15 16.92 18.58
CA GLN A 32 0.89 16.90 19.31
C GLN A 32 -0.23 17.58 18.51
N GLY A 33 -1.40 16.94 18.45
CA GLY A 33 -2.54 17.37 17.63
C GLY A 33 -2.45 17.03 16.15
N ARG A 34 -1.40 16.28 15.71
CA ARG A 34 -1.20 15.85 14.32
C ARG A 34 -1.20 14.32 14.17
N GLN A 35 -1.61 13.60 15.17
CA GLN A 35 -1.63 12.13 15.21
C GLN A 35 -2.51 11.53 14.10
N ALA A 36 -3.50 12.26 13.60
CA ALA A 36 -4.30 11.88 12.43
C ALA A 36 -3.45 11.50 11.20
N SER A 37 -2.24 12.06 11.07
CA SER A 37 -1.31 11.72 9.99
C SER A 37 -0.80 10.27 10.05
N ALA A 38 -0.96 9.57 11.16
CA ALA A 38 -0.65 8.15 11.30
C ALA A 38 -1.66 7.23 10.61
N VAL A 39 -2.78 7.75 10.11
CA VAL A 39 -3.90 6.95 9.57
C VAL A 39 -3.45 5.95 8.51
N ILE A 40 -2.58 6.36 7.57
CA ILE A 40 -2.08 5.49 6.51
C ILE A 40 -1.27 4.32 7.09
N ALA A 41 -0.37 4.61 8.02
CA ALA A 41 0.46 3.58 8.65
C ALA A 41 -0.37 2.59 9.49
N LEU A 42 -1.39 3.08 10.19
CA LEU A 42 -2.26 2.24 11.02
C LEU A 42 -3.18 1.37 10.18
N LEU A 43 -3.78 1.91 9.11
CA LEU A 43 -4.56 1.11 8.15
C LEU A 43 -3.69 0.04 7.49
N TRP A 44 -2.46 0.40 7.11
CA TRP A 44 -1.53 -0.58 6.54
C TRP A 44 -1.23 -1.71 7.53
N ARG A 45 -0.97 -1.38 8.79
CA ARG A 45 -0.71 -2.39 9.83
C ARG A 45 -1.94 -3.27 10.10
N ALA A 46 -3.14 -2.71 10.09
CA ALA A 46 -4.37 -3.48 10.21
C ALA A 46 -4.53 -4.46 9.04
N GLN A 47 -4.24 -4.02 7.80
CA GLN A 47 -4.22 -4.89 6.64
C GLN A 47 -3.15 -5.98 6.73
N GLU A 48 -1.94 -5.65 7.18
CA GLU A 48 -0.89 -6.64 7.35
C GLU A 48 -1.24 -7.71 8.38
N GLN A 49 -2.03 -7.36 9.42
CA GLN A 49 -2.51 -8.30 10.41
C GLN A 49 -3.61 -9.21 9.84
N GLU A 50 -4.62 -8.67 9.18
CA GLU A 50 -5.81 -9.41 8.74
C GLU A 50 -5.76 -9.81 7.26
N GLY A 51 -4.89 -9.16 6.47
CA GLY A 51 -4.77 -9.31 5.02
C GLY A 51 -5.65 -8.38 4.21
N TRP A 52 -6.66 -7.80 4.80
CA TRP A 52 -7.56 -6.84 4.18
C TRP A 52 -8.14 -5.88 5.23
N LEU A 53 -8.69 -4.76 4.77
CA LEU A 53 -9.33 -3.77 5.64
C LEU A 53 -10.82 -4.03 5.71
N SER A 54 -11.25 -4.61 6.82
CA SER A 54 -12.65 -4.71 7.17
C SER A 54 -13.21 -3.38 7.70
N ARG A 55 -14.54 -3.23 7.68
CA ARG A 55 -15.20 -2.07 8.28
C ARG A 55 -14.85 -1.92 9.76
N PRO A 56 -14.90 -2.96 10.60
CA PRO A 56 -14.46 -2.85 12.00
C PRO A 56 -13.01 -2.40 12.15
N ALA A 57 -12.10 -2.80 11.25
CA ALA A 57 -10.71 -2.34 11.29
C ALA A 57 -10.60 -0.83 11.01
N ILE A 58 -11.37 -0.33 10.05
CA ILE A 58 -11.41 1.10 9.71
C ILE A 58 -12.02 1.91 10.87
N GLU A 59 -13.11 1.41 11.47
CA GLU A 59 -13.75 2.02 12.65
C GLU A 59 -12.79 2.04 13.85
N TYR A 60 -12.10 0.93 14.11
CA TYR A 60 -11.09 0.86 15.17
C TYR A 60 -9.96 1.89 15.00
N VAL A 61 -9.42 2.02 13.78
CA VAL A 61 -8.38 3.02 13.50
C VAL A 61 -8.93 4.44 13.63
N ALA A 62 -10.19 4.67 13.26
CA ALA A 62 -10.84 5.97 13.43
C ALA A 62 -10.96 6.35 14.92
N ASP A 63 -11.45 5.44 15.73
CA ASP A 63 -11.59 5.65 17.19
C ASP A 63 -10.21 5.83 17.85
N PHE A 64 -9.23 5.02 17.45
CA PHE A 64 -7.85 5.10 17.97
C PHE A 64 -7.20 6.47 17.70
N LEU A 65 -7.50 7.08 16.55
CA LEU A 65 -6.98 8.40 16.16
C LEU A 65 -7.88 9.57 16.57
N GLY A 66 -9.07 9.30 17.12
CA GLY A 66 -10.09 10.31 17.40
C GLY A 66 -10.60 11.00 16.12
N MET A 67 -10.63 10.27 14.99
CA MET A 67 -11.10 10.76 13.69
C MET A 67 -12.53 10.29 13.42
N PRO A 68 -13.33 11.08 12.68
CA PRO A 68 -14.58 10.57 12.13
C PRO A 68 -14.34 9.39 11.20
N TYR A 69 -15.16 8.34 11.35
CA TYR A 69 -15.08 7.14 10.51
C TYR A 69 -14.99 7.45 9.01
N ILE A 70 -15.82 8.40 8.54
CA ILE A 70 -15.86 8.75 7.11
C ILE A 70 -14.49 9.24 6.59
N ARG A 71 -13.71 9.95 7.41
CA ARG A 71 -12.39 10.45 7.03
C ARG A 71 -11.37 9.32 6.90
N VAL A 72 -11.46 8.32 7.74
CA VAL A 72 -10.60 7.13 7.65
C VAL A 72 -11.03 6.24 6.48
N LEU A 73 -12.34 6.12 6.25
CA LEU A 73 -12.89 5.41 5.08
C LEU A 73 -12.46 6.06 3.75
N GLU A 74 -12.43 7.39 3.67
CA GLU A 74 -11.91 8.12 2.50
C GLU A 74 -10.48 7.69 2.18
N VAL A 75 -9.61 7.62 3.19
CA VAL A 75 -8.22 7.18 3.01
C VAL A 75 -8.16 5.71 2.56
N ALA A 76 -8.92 4.83 3.22
CA ALA A 76 -8.96 3.41 2.88
C ALA A 76 -9.46 3.15 1.46
N THR A 77 -10.42 3.93 0.97
CA THR A 77 -10.97 3.78 -0.39
C THR A 77 -10.16 4.50 -1.45
N PHE A 78 -9.41 5.53 -1.08
CA PHE A 78 -8.58 6.31 -2.00
C PHE A 78 -7.33 5.55 -2.44
N TYR A 79 -6.60 4.95 -1.50
CA TYR A 79 -5.35 4.27 -1.81
C TYR A 79 -5.59 2.84 -2.29
N PHE A 80 -5.15 2.51 -3.51
CA PHE A 80 -5.32 1.19 -4.12
C PHE A 80 -4.51 0.08 -3.44
N MET A 81 -3.52 0.43 -2.63
CA MET A 81 -2.77 -0.55 -1.84
C MET A 81 -3.63 -1.25 -0.77
N TYR A 82 -4.76 -0.67 -0.38
CA TYR A 82 -5.64 -1.29 0.60
C TYR A 82 -6.59 -2.28 -0.05
N GLN A 83 -6.66 -3.48 0.49
CA GLN A 83 -7.61 -4.50 0.09
C GLN A 83 -8.91 -4.32 0.86
N LEU A 84 -10.01 -4.11 0.15
CA LEU A 84 -11.35 -3.90 0.75
C LEU A 84 -12.23 -5.15 0.66
N GLN A 85 -11.68 -6.23 0.12
CA GLN A 85 -12.29 -7.55 0.02
C GLN A 85 -11.39 -8.56 0.74
N PRO A 86 -11.96 -9.65 1.26
CA PRO A 86 -11.15 -10.73 1.82
C PRO A 86 -10.12 -11.24 0.81
N VAL A 87 -8.94 -11.57 1.29
CA VAL A 87 -7.84 -12.13 0.49
C VAL A 87 -7.50 -13.55 0.95
N GLY A 88 -6.78 -14.29 0.10
CA GLY A 88 -6.35 -15.65 0.41
C GLY A 88 -5.50 -15.72 1.68
N LYS A 89 -5.63 -16.81 2.42
CA LYS A 89 -4.90 -17.05 3.69
C LYS A 89 -3.39 -17.17 3.48
N ILE A 90 -2.96 -17.77 2.37
CA ILE A 90 -1.55 -17.95 2.04
C ILE A 90 -1.03 -16.73 1.32
N ALA A 91 -1.66 -16.33 0.19
CA ALA A 91 -1.19 -15.21 -0.60
C ALA A 91 -2.29 -14.49 -1.35
N HIS A 92 -2.08 -13.19 -1.53
CA HIS A 92 -2.76 -12.36 -2.50
C HIS A 92 -1.77 -12.00 -3.61
N ILE A 93 -2.11 -12.31 -4.85
CA ILE A 93 -1.24 -12.17 -6.02
C ILE A 93 -1.74 -11.01 -6.86
N GLN A 94 -0.89 -10.00 -7.03
CA GLN A 94 -1.20 -8.79 -7.78
C GLN A 94 -0.38 -8.77 -9.08
N ILE A 95 -1.04 -8.97 -10.22
CA ILE A 95 -0.40 -9.01 -11.54
C ILE A 95 -0.41 -7.61 -12.14
N CYS A 96 0.75 -7.12 -12.56
CA CYS A 96 0.83 -5.86 -13.29
C CYS A 96 0.18 -5.99 -14.67
N GLY A 97 -0.93 -5.25 -14.89
CA GLY A 97 -1.69 -5.24 -16.14
C GLY A 97 -1.38 -4.07 -17.08
N THR A 98 -0.31 -3.29 -16.83
CA THR A 98 0.01 -2.13 -17.65
C THR A 98 0.87 -2.49 -18.86
N THR A 99 0.99 -1.54 -19.79
CA THR A 99 1.49 -1.74 -21.16
C THR A 99 2.74 -2.60 -21.26
N THR A 100 3.78 -2.31 -20.46
CA THR A 100 5.06 -3.05 -20.55
C THR A 100 4.88 -4.51 -20.16
N CYS A 101 4.22 -4.78 -19.05
CA CYS A 101 3.96 -6.15 -18.60
C CYS A 101 3.05 -6.89 -19.57
N MET A 102 2.03 -6.24 -20.12
CA MET A 102 1.14 -6.84 -21.12
C MET A 102 1.89 -7.22 -22.39
N ILE A 103 2.77 -6.36 -22.91
CA ILE A 103 3.61 -6.67 -24.06
C ILE A 103 4.56 -7.86 -23.76
N CYS A 104 5.02 -7.99 -22.51
CA CYS A 104 5.93 -9.05 -22.08
C CYS A 104 5.24 -10.34 -21.62
N GLY A 105 3.91 -10.47 -21.73
CA GLY A 105 3.18 -11.70 -21.44
C GLY A 105 2.35 -11.71 -20.14
N ALA A 106 1.98 -10.56 -19.57
CA ALA A 106 1.15 -10.53 -18.37
C ALA A 106 -0.24 -11.16 -18.57
N GLU A 107 -0.78 -11.17 -19.80
CA GLU A 107 -2.05 -11.87 -20.09
C GLU A 107 -1.96 -13.37 -19.78
N GLU A 108 -0.82 -14.01 -20.03
CA GLU A 108 -0.58 -15.40 -19.70
C GLU A 108 -0.54 -15.61 -18.17
N LEU A 109 0.06 -14.67 -17.43
CA LEU A 109 0.07 -14.70 -15.97
C LEU A 109 -1.36 -14.57 -15.39
N ILE A 110 -2.17 -13.68 -15.96
CA ILE A 110 -3.58 -13.51 -15.59
C ILE A 110 -4.37 -14.79 -15.90
N ALA A 111 -4.08 -15.47 -17.03
CA ALA A 111 -4.72 -16.73 -17.36
C ALA A 111 -4.41 -17.83 -16.32
N ILE A 112 -3.16 -17.93 -15.85
CA ILE A 112 -2.77 -18.84 -14.75
C ILE A 112 -3.53 -18.51 -13.46
N CYS A 113 -3.68 -17.25 -13.10
CA CYS A 113 -4.46 -16.85 -11.93
C CYS A 113 -5.94 -17.23 -12.06
N ARG A 114 -6.52 -17.07 -13.24
CA ARG A 114 -7.91 -17.48 -13.52
C ARG A 114 -8.12 -18.97 -13.42
N GLU A 115 -7.16 -19.74 -13.88
CA GLU A 115 -7.21 -21.21 -13.87
C GLU A 115 -6.97 -21.77 -12.46
N LYS A 116 -5.91 -21.34 -11.79
CA LYS A 116 -5.44 -21.94 -10.53
C LYS A 116 -6.07 -21.35 -9.28
N ILE A 117 -6.55 -20.13 -9.31
CA ILE A 117 -7.04 -19.43 -8.12
C ILE A 117 -8.56 -19.21 -8.22
N ALA A 118 -8.99 -18.33 -9.09
CA ALA A 118 -10.40 -18.02 -9.26
C ALA A 118 -10.65 -17.36 -10.63
N PRO A 119 -11.82 -17.60 -11.27
CA PRO A 119 -12.12 -17.05 -12.59
C PRO A 119 -12.14 -15.51 -12.65
N THR A 120 -12.43 -14.86 -11.54
CA THR A 120 -12.54 -13.41 -11.43
C THR A 120 -11.60 -12.85 -10.38
N PRO A 121 -11.00 -11.66 -10.60
CA PRO A 121 -10.17 -10.99 -9.60
C PRO A 121 -10.99 -10.69 -8.33
N HIS A 122 -10.28 -10.48 -7.22
CA HIS A 122 -10.83 -10.26 -5.87
C HIS A 122 -11.70 -11.40 -5.32
N THR A 123 -11.63 -12.56 -5.94
CA THR A 123 -12.31 -13.77 -5.46
C THR A 123 -11.28 -14.68 -4.80
N VAL A 124 -11.61 -15.18 -3.62
CA VAL A 124 -10.78 -16.16 -2.91
C VAL A 124 -10.99 -17.53 -3.53
N SER A 125 -9.90 -18.29 -3.67
CA SER A 125 -9.94 -19.67 -4.18
C SER A 125 -10.86 -20.58 -3.34
N ALA A 126 -11.34 -21.66 -3.93
CA ALA A 126 -12.28 -22.57 -3.28
C ALA A 126 -11.75 -23.17 -1.96
N ASP A 127 -10.43 -23.32 -1.85
CA ASP A 127 -9.74 -23.79 -0.64
C ASP A 127 -9.44 -22.68 0.37
N GLY A 128 -9.74 -21.41 0.01
CA GLY A 128 -9.52 -20.26 0.86
C GLY A 128 -8.07 -19.75 0.91
N ASN A 129 -7.17 -20.32 0.14
CA ASN A 129 -5.74 -20.11 0.29
C ASN A 129 -5.18 -18.94 -0.53
N PHE A 130 -5.73 -18.69 -1.70
CA PHE A 130 -5.23 -17.69 -2.64
C PHE A 130 -6.32 -16.73 -3.07
N SER A 131 -5.90 -15.55 -3.48
CA SER A 131 -6.69 -14.58 -4.22
C SER A 131 -5.78 -13.81 -5.16
N TRP A 132 -6.35 -13.15 -6.16
CA TRP A 132 -5.58 -12.37 -7.11
C TRP A 132 -6.31 -11.13 -7.58
N GLU A 133 -5.56 -10.17 -8.09
CA GLU A 133 -6.08 -9.01 -8.80
C GLU A 133 -5.10 -8.56 -9.90
N GLU A 134 -5.61 -7.81 -10.87
CA GLU A 134 -4.82 -7.03 -11.80
C GLU A 134 -4.61 -5.64 -11.22
N VAL A 135 -3.36 -5.16 -11.23
CA VAL A 135 -2.98 -3.85 -10.67
C VAL A 135 -2.32 -2.97 -11.71
N GLU A 136 -2.35 -1.67 -11.45
CA GLU A 136 -1.56 -0.69 -12.18
C GLU A 136 -0.06 -0.90 -11.91
N CYS A 137 0.79 -0.26 -12.72
CA CYS A 137 2.22 -0.47 -12.71
C CYS A 137 2.89 -0.24 -11.33
N PRO A 138 3.44 -1.27 -10.68
CA PRO A 138 4.20 -1.12 -9.44
C PRO A 138 5.63 -0.58 -9.64
N GLY A 139 6.05 -0.31 -10.89
CA GLY A 139 7.33 0.34 -11.18
C GLY A 139 8.50 -0.58 -11.54
N ALA A 140 8.29 -1.88 -11.73
CA ALA A 140 9.35 -2.84 -12.08
C ALA A 140 9.41 -3.16 -13.59
N CYS A 141 9.13 -2.18 -14.46
CA CYS A 141 9.01 -2.38 -15.92
C CYS A 141 10.26 -2.94 -16.59
N SER A 142 11.45 -2.69 -16.06
CA SER A 142 12.70 -3.25 -16.59
C SER A 142 12.79 -4.76 -16.46
N ASN A 143 12.00 -5.36 -15.56
CA ASN A 143 11.93 -6.78 -15.27
C ASN A 143 10.52 -7.35 -15.53
N ALA A 144 9.83 -6.80 -16.52
CA ALA A 144 8.50 -7.24 -16.93
C ALA A 144 8.53 -8.64 -17.58
N PRO A 145 7.45 -9.46 -17.41
CA PRO A 145 6.30 -9.18 -16.60
C PRO A 145 6.52 -9.53 -15.13
N MET A 146 5.74 -8.90 -14.24
CA MET A 146 5.93 -9.05 -12.81
C MET A 146 4.62 -9.21 -12.05
N ALA A 147 4.74 -9.78 -10.86
CA ALA A 147 3.69 -9.83 -9.85
C ALA A 147 4.23 -9.35 -8.50
N GLN A 148 3.39 -8.67 -7.73
CA GLN A 148 3.60 -8.53 -6.30
C GLN A 148 2.86 -9.66 -5.59
N ILE A 149 3.55 -10.39 -4.73
CA ILE A 149 2.98 -11.47 -3.92
C ILE A 149 3.32 -11.16 -2.46
N GLY A 150 2.29 -10.87 -1.68
CA GLY A 150 2.51 -10.39 -0.31
C GLY A 150 3.31 -9.09 -0.29
N LYS A 151 4.51 -9.11 0.31
CA LYS A 151 5.34 -7.91 0.48
C LYS A 151 6.40 -7.72 -0.60
N ASP A 152 6.62 -8.71 -1.46
CA ASP A 152 7.77 -8.74 -2.35
C ASP A 152 7.36 -8.86 -3.82
N TYR A 153 8.26 -8.41 -4.70
CA TYR A 153 8.12 -8.52 -6.13
C TYR A 153 8.73 -9.83 -6.65
N TYR A 154 8.03 -10.45 -7.58
CA TYR A 154 8.49 -11.56 -8.39
C TYR A 154 8.51 -11.08 -9.84
N GLU A 155 9.66 -11.07 -10.43
CA GLU A 155 9.95 -10.36 -11.67
C GLU A 155 10.46 -11.33 -12.75
N ASP A 156 10.49 -10.88 -14.01
CA ASP A 156 10.90 -11.73 -15.15
C ASP A 156 10.12 -13.07 -15.20
N LEU A 157 8.82 -12.97 -14.95
CA LEU A 157 7.94 -14.14 -14.84
C LEU A 157 7.59 -14.72 -16.20
N THR A 158 7.29 -16.01 -16.21
CA THR A 158 6.55 -16.72 -17.26
C THR A 158 5.35 -17.41 -16.64
N ALA A 159 4.41 -17.89 -17.47
CA ALA A 159 3.27 -18.66 -17.01
C ALA A 159 3.69 -19.87 -16.17
N GLU A 160 4.70 -20.62 -16.61
CA GLU A 160 5.23 -21.79 -15.92
C GLU A 160 5.83 -21.43 -14.57
N LYS A 161 6.59 -20.33 -14.51
CA LYS A 161 7.20 -19.85 -13.25
C LYS A 161 6.14 -19.41 -12.25
N LEU A 162 5.14 -18.61 -12.67
CA LEU A 162 4.05 -18.22 -11.78
C LEU A 162 3.27 -19.43 -11.28
N SER A 163 2.98 -20.39 -12.18
CA SER A 163 2.34 -21.64 -11.80
C SER A 163 3.13 -22.39 -10.73
N ALA A 164 4.44 -22.54 -10.92
CA ALA A 164 5.34 -23.19 -9.97
C ALA A 164 5.43 -22.44 -8.62
N LEU A 165 5.43 -21.10 -8.64
CA LEU A 165 5.40 -20.28 -7.43
C LEU A 165 4.13 -20.53 -6.63
N ILE A 166 2.96 -20.57 -7.27
CA ILE A 166 1.67 -20.88 -6.61
C ILE A 166 1.73 -22.26 -5.97
N ASP A 167 2.21 -23.27 -6.70
CA ASP A 167 2.31 -24.64 -6.20
C ASP A 167 3.28 -24.75 -5.01
N ALA A 168 4.42 -24.05 -5.08
CA ALA A 168 5.38 -24.00 -3.98
C ALA A 168 4.80 -23.36 -2.72
N MET A 169 4.07 -22.24 -2.88
CA MET A 169 3.37 -21.58 -1.77
C MET A 169 2.27 -22.46 -1.19
N ALA A 170 1.50 -23.16 -2.03
CA ALA A 170 0.49 -24.14 -1.58
C ALA A 170 1.13 -25.28 -0.77
N ALA A 171 2.36 -25.67 -1.10
CA ALA A 171 3.14 -26.65 -0.35
C ALA A 171 3.82 -26.07 0.92
N GLY A 172 3.52 -24.84 1.30
CA GLY A 172 4.07 -24.18 2.50
C GLY A 172 5.49 -23.63 2.34
N GLN A 173 5.98 -23.50 1.11
CA GLN A 173 7.27 -22.87 0.84
C GLN A 173 7.12 -21.37 0.69
N VAL A 174 8.17 -20.61 1.03
CA VAL A 174 8.28 -19.20 0.72
C VAL A 174 9.32 -19.05 -0.40
N PRO A 175 8.88 -18.88 -1.67
CA PRO A 175 9.80 -18.76 -2.79
C PRO A 175 10.66 -17.51 -2.66
N VAL A 176 11.87 -17.55 -3.22
CA VAL A 176 12.78 -16.42 -3.23
C VAL A 176 12.23 -15.34 -4.19
N PRO A 177 11.99 -14.11 -3.73
CA PRO A 177 11.49 -13.04 -4.57
C PRO A 177 12.56 -12.46 -5.51
N GLY A 178 12.18 -11.47 -6.29
CA GLY A 178 13.05 -10.79 -7.26
C GLY A 178 13.02 -11.44 -8.63
N PRO A 179 14.04 -11.19 -9.48
CA PRO A 179 14.10 -11.73 -10.84
C PRO A 179 14.14 -13.26 -10.86
N GLN A 180 13.21 -13.85 -11.59
CA GLN A 180 13.07 -15.31 -11.68
C GLN A 180 13.89 -15.93 -12.82
N ASN A 181 14.67 -15.13 -13.55
CA ASN A 181 15.51 -15.58 -14.66
C ASN A 181 17.01 -15.61 -14.34
N GLY A 182 17.39 -15.38 -13.06
CA GLY A 182 18.79 -15.31 -12.62
C GLY A 182 19.43 -13.93 -12.75
N ARG A 183 18.70 -12.91 -13.20
CA ARG A 183 19.14 -11.52 -13.19
C ARG A 183 19.34 -11.05 -11.76
N PHE A 184 20.39 -10.28 -11.49
CA PHE A 184 20.66 -9.80 -10.12
C PHE A 184 19.66 -8.74 -9.65
N SER A 185 19.32 -7.82 -10.52
CA SER A 185 18.43 -6.69 -10.24
C SER A 185 17.79 -6.25 -11.55
N SER A 186 17.62 -4.97 -11.79
CA SER A 186 17.15 -4.39 -13.05
C SER A 186 18.29 -4.15 -14.06
N GLU A 187 19.35 -4.93 -13.99
CA GLU A 187 20.45 -4.89 -14.96
C GLU A 187 20.01 -5.41 -16.34
N PRO A 188 20.72 -5.06 -17.41
CA PRO A 188 20.45 -5.63 -18.72
C PRO A 188 20.48 -7.17 -18.70
N LEU A 189 19.64 -7.81 -19.52
CA LEU A 189 19.54 -9.28 -19.59
C LEU A 189 20.89 -9.95 -19.95
N GLY A 190 21.70 -9.27 -20.76
CA GLY A 190 23.05 -9.72 -21.12
C GLY A 190 24.16 -9.39 -20.11
N GLY A 191 23.78 -8.90 -18.93
CA GLY A 191 24.70 -8.43 -17.90
C GLY A 191 25.11 -6.96 -18.04
N PRO A 192 25.77 -6.38 -17.04
CA PRO A 192 26.20 -4.99 -17.05
C PRO A 192 27.30 -4.76 -18.08
N VAL A 193 27.20 -3.69 -18.87
CA VAL A 193 28.23 -3.25 -19.84
C VAL A 193 29.09 -2.11 -19.31
N ALA A 194 28.63 -1.42 -18.26
CA ALA A 194 29.37 -0.39 -17.54
C ALA A 194 29.83 -0.95 -16.19
N LEU A 195 31.01 -0.52 -15.72
CA LEU A 195 31.62 -1.02 -14.48
C LEU A 195 31.78 -2.56 -14.45
N ALA A 196 31.84 -3.17 -15.57
CA ALA A 196 31.96 -4.64 -15.74
C ALA A 196 33.22 -5.24 -15.09
N ALA A 197 34.24 -4.42 -14.84
CA ALA A 197 35.47 -4.84 -14.17
C ALA A 197 35.32 -4.95 -12.64
N THR A 198 34.21 -4.52 -12.08
CA THR A 198 33.92 -4.61 -10.64
C THR A 198 33.32 -5.98 -10.35
N GLU A 199 34.05 -6.82 -9.67
CA GLU A 199 33.51 -8.11 -9.23
C GLU A 199 32.41 -7.91 -8.20
N ARG A 200 31.25 -8.53 -8.46
CA ARG A 200 30.12 -8.48 -7.53
C ARG A 200 30.35 -9.49 -6.41
N VAL A 201 30.37 -9.00 -5.20
CA VAL A 201 30.53 -9.83 -4.00
C VAL A 201 29.17 -10.38 -3.52
N GLU A 202 28.12 -9.59 -3.63
CA GLU A 202 26.78 -9.97 -3.18
C GLU A 202 26.14 -10.98 -4.15
N GLN A 203 25.57 -12.04 -3.57
CA GLN A 203 24.84 -13.08 -4.32
C GLN A 203 23.41 -12.67 -4.66
N ALA A 204 22.83 -11.71 -3.93
CA ALA A 204 21.49 -11.21 -4.13
C ALA A 204 21.45 -9.70 -3.89
N ASN A 205 20.57 -8.99 -4.59
CA ASN A 205 20.34 -7.58 -4.33
C ASN A 205 19.73 -7.35 -2.93
N ALA A 206 19.79 -6.12 -2.43
CA ALA A 206 19.41 -5.79 -1.06
C ALA A 206 17.96 -6.18 -0.69
N SER A 207 17.02 -6.04 -1.64
CA SER A 207 15.61 -6.42 -1.42
C SER A 207 15.47 -7.92 -1.28
N VAL A 208 16.04 -8.69 -2.19
CA VAL A 208 16.02 -10.16 -2.16
C VAL A 208 16.73 -10.69 -0.91
N ALA A 209 17.91 -10.15 -0.58
CA ALA A 209 18.66 -10.54 0.62
C ALA A 209 17.84 -10.27 1.90
N ARG A 210 17.15 -9.13 1.98
CA ARG A 210 16.26 -8.80 3.11
C ARG A 210 15.10 -9.80 3.20
N ALA A 211 14.36 -10.01 2.12
CA ALA A 211 13.20 -10.91 2.08
C ALA A 211 13.60 -12.34 2.44
N THR A 212 14.71 -12.84 1.90
CA THR A 212 15.24 -14.17 2.20
C THR A 212 15.63 -14.30 3.68
N ARG A 213 16.21 -13.26 4.27
CA ARG A 213 16.58 -13.23 5.69
C ARG A 213 15.37 -13.22 6.61
N LEU A 214 14.36 -12.39 6.29
CA LEU A 214 13.16 -12.21 7.13
C LEU A 214 12.16 -13.35 6.95
N ARG A 215 12.05 -13.92 5.76
CA ARG A 215 11.07 -14.97 5.37
C ARG A 215 9.63 -14.58 5.71
N ASP A 216 9.32 -13.31 5.57
CA ASP A 216 8.03 -12.73 5.95
C ASP A 216 7.17 -12.30 4.76
N THR A 217 7.57 -12.65 3.53
CA THR A 217 6.87 -12.33 2.29
C THR A 217 5.36 -12.64 2.36
N LEU A 218 5.01 -13.83 2.85
CA LEU A 218 3.64 -14.32 2.95
C LEU A 218 3.06 -14.22 4.37
N LYS A 219 3.86 -13.78 5.35
CA LYS A 219 3.47 -13.78 6.74
C LYS A 219 2.51 -12.64 7.07
N ARG A 220 1.43 -12.94 7.79
CA ARG A 220 0.64 -11.93 8.47
C ARG A 220 1.42 -11.35 9.64
N ILE A 221 1.34 -10.05 9.84
CA ILE A 221 2.10 -9.35 10.86
C ILE A 221 1.35 -9.39 12.19
N ASP A 222 1.89 -10.10 13.16
CA ASP A 222 1.34 -10.14 14.52
C ASP A 222 1.95 -9.08 15.46
N GLY A 223 2.99 -8.39 15.01
CA GLY A 223 3.70 -7.33 15.73
C GLY A 223 4.97 -7.82 16.41
N THR A 224 5.27 -9.11 16.38
CA THR A 224 6.53 -9.67 16.94
C THR A 224 7.70 -9.61 15.96
N GLU A 225 7.42 -9.24 14.72
CA GLU A 225 8.44 -9.00 13.70
C GLU A 225 9.30 -7.80 14.09
N VAL A 226 10.47 -7.71 13.43
CA VAL A 226 11.45 -6.65 13.70
C VAL A 226 10.74 -5.31 13.91
N PRO A 227 10.68 -4.81 15.15
CA PRO A 227 9.97 -3.59 15.42
C PRO A 227 10.72 -2.44 14.77
N ILE A 228 9.99 -1.55 14.12
CA ILE A 228 10.50 -0.21 13.85
C ILE A 228 10.43 0.51 15.19
N LEU A 229 11.40 0.22 16.04
CA LEU A 229 11.47 0.65 17.43
C LEU A 229 12.12 2.02 17.55
N THR A 230 11.86 2.96 16.73
CA THR A 230 12.30 4.29 17.06
C THR A 230 11.11 5.20 17.25
N PRO A 231 10.79 5.54 18.49
CA PRO A 231 10.16 6.81 18.71
C PRO A 231 11.05 7.84 18.02
N TRP A 232 10.52 8.53 17.04
CA TRP A 232 11.19 9.67 16.42
C TRP A 232 11.10 10.85 17.38
N VAL A 233 11.80 10.75 18.48
CA VAL A 233 12.10 11.91 19.32
C VAL A 233 13.44 12.42 18.80
N ARG A 234 13.46 13.57 18.20
CA ARG A 234 14.72 14.29 18.01
C ARG A 234 15.35 14.42 19.39
N PRO A 235 16.62 14.01 19.59
CA PRO A 235 17.25 14.08 20.90
C PRO A 235 17.31 15.48 21.48
N ASP A 236 17.24 16.50 20.64
CA ASP A 236 17.30 17.92 20.92
C ASP A 236 15.93 18.58 21.16
N THR A 237 14.82 17.84 21.07
CA THR A 237 13.46 18.35 21.33
C THR A 237 12.81 17.71 22.55
N ALA A 238 13.63 17.21 23.48
CA ALA A 238 13.14 16.61 24.73
C ALA A 238 12.23 17.58 25.54
N ASP A 239 12.29 18.88 25.27
CA ASP A 239 11.51 19.91 25.94
C ASP A 239 10.48 20.59 25.02
N GLY A 240 10.17 20.03 23.86
CA GLY A 240 9.02 20.49 23.03
C GLY A 240 9.20 21.83 22.32
N ASP A 241 10.34 22.48 22.44
CA ASP A 241 10.62 23.73 21.75
C ASP A 241 11.53 23.49 20.54
N SER A 242 10.92 23.32 19.37
CA SER A 242 11.68 23.27 18.11
C SER A 242 12.17 24.65 17.63
N GLY A 243 11.92 25.72 18.38
CA GLY A 243 12.24 27.10 17.98
C GLY A 243 11.57 27.56 16.67
N VAL A 244 10.80 26.70 16.05
CA VAL A 244 9.96 27.01 14.91
C VAL A 244 8.53 27.10 15.43
N GLU A 245 8.02 28.32 15.56
CA GLU A 245 6.59 28.48 15.76
C GLU A 245 5.87 27.63 14.71
N PRO A 246 4.98 26.72 15.13
CA PRO A 246 4.21 25.94 14.17
C PRO A 246 3.46 26.94 13.31
N LYS A 247 3.87 27.07 12.03
CA LYS A 247 3.05 27.80 11.07
C LYS A 247 1.64 27.26 11.23
N PRO A 248 0.61 28.10 11.41
CA PRO A 248 -0.75 27.62 11.45
C PRO A 248 -0.96 26.80 10.20
N SER A 249 -1.01 25.47 10.36
CA SER A 249 -1.24 24.59 9.24
C SER A 249 -2.63 24.89 8.72
N LEU A 250 -2.72 25.07 7.44
CA LEU A 250 -3.98 25.00 6.72
C LEU A 250 -4.68 23.69 7.09
N GLY A 251 -5.66 23.76 7.98
CA GLY A 251 -6.41 22.61 8.47
C GLY A 251 -6.04 22.20 9.90
N ARG A 252 -6.74 22.72 10.90
CA ARG A 252 -6.86 22.03 12.20
C ARG A 252 -7.49 20.66 11.95
N PRO A 253 -7.16 19.64 12.79
CA PRO A 253 -7.90 18.39 12.76
C PRO A 253 -9.40 18.70 12.75
N ALA A 254 -10.15 18.00 11.91
CA ALA A 254 -11.60 18.11 11.94
C ALA A 254 -12.08 17.86 13.37
N ASP A 255 -13.01 18.66 13.83
CA ASP A 255 -13.68 18.37 15.07
C ASP A 255 -14.49 17.06 14.95
N LYS A 256 -15.21 16.68 16.00
CA LYS A 256 -16.05 15.47 15.98
C LYS A 256 -17.12 15.46 14.88
N THR A 257 -17.39 16.61 14.24
CA THR A 257 -18.31 16.75 13.11
C THR A 257 -17.65 16.56 11.76
N GLY A 258 -16.31 16.46 11.72
CA GLY A 258 -15.54 16.29 10.48
C GLY A 258 -15.29 17.59 9.72
N VAL A 259 -15.67 18.73 10.28
CA VAL A 259 -15.52 20.05 9.65
C VAL A 259 -14.25 20.73 10.16
N THR A 260 -13.39 21.17 9.26
CA THR A 260 -12.20 21.95 9.62
C THR A 260 -12.60 23.35 10.10
N VAL A 261 -11.77 23.98 10.93
CA VAL A 261 -12.03 25.36 11.40
C VAL A 261 -12.17 26.35 10.24
N GLN A 262 -11.50 26.09 9.12
CA GLN A 262 -11.65 26.89 7.90
C GLN A 262 -12.99 26.68 7.21
N GLU A 263 -13.46 25.43 7.11
CA GLU A 263 -14.78 25.12 6.56
C GLU A 263 -15.88 25.68 7.46
N ALA A 264 -15.72 25.57 8.79
CA ALA A 264 -16.67 26.18 9.74
C ALA A 264 -16.69 27.71 9.65
N ALA A 265 -15.53 28.34 9.45
CA ALA A 265 -15.45 29.79 9.25
C ALA A 265 -16.06 30.22 7.91
N ALA A 266 -15.92 29.43 6.86
CA ALA A 266 -16.50 29.72 5.54
C ALA A 266 -18.03 29.58 5.52
N THR A 267 -18.60 28.79 6.44
CA THR A 267 -20.04 28.60 6.56
C THR A 267 -20.73 29.51 7.60
N SER A 268 -19.94 30.36 8.30
CA SER A 268 -20.50 31.30 9.27
C SER A 268 -21.27 32.43 8.56
N PRO A 269 -22.53 32.73 8.95
CA PRO A 269 -23.30 33.80 8.33
C PRO A 269 -22.62 35.14 8.59
N GLY A 270 -22.16 35.82 7.53
CA GLY A 270 -21.59 37.17 7.61
C GLY A 270 -20.22 37.34 6.95
N MET A 271 -19.55 36.32 6.48
CA MET A 271 -18.38 36.51 5.62
C MET A 271 -18.80 36.80 4.18
N PRO A 272 -18.28 37.88 3.55
CA PRO A 272 -18.52 38.11 2.13
C PRO A 272 -17.89 36.96 1.37
N VAL A 273 -18.68 36.24 0.59
CA VAL A 273 -18.18 35.29 -0.41
C VAL A 273 -17.28 36.11 -1.36
N SER A 274 -15.97 35.90 -1.30
CA SER A 274 -15.08 36.42 -2.30
C SER A 274 -15.55 35.85 -3.63
N LYS A 275 -16.04 36.72 -4.54
CA LYS A 275 -16.37 36.31 -5.89
C LYS A 275 -15.11 35.72 -6.52
N ILE A 276 -15.08 34.41 -6.64
CA ILE A 276 -14.16 33.75 -7.53
C ILE A 276 -14.64 34.13 -8.92
N GLU A 277 -13.97 35.07 -9.56
CA GLU A 277 -14.20 35.31 -10.98
C GLU A 277 -13.90 34.01 -11.73
N PRO A 278 -14.83 33.51 -12.57
CA PRO A 278 -14.53 32.35 -13.38
C PRO A 278 -13.35 32.69 -14.30
N ALA A 279 -12.33 31.83 -14.33
CA ALA A 279 -11.21 31.94 -15.25
C ALA A 279 -11.77 32.18 -16.66
N GLY A 280 -11.33 33.30 -17.30
CA GLY A 280 -11.84 33.77 -18.58
C GLY A 280 -11.80 32.65 -19.63
N GLN A 281 -12.87 32.53 -20.39
CA GLN A 281 -12.91 31.71 -21.59
C GLN A 281 -11.81 32.14 -22.54
N PRO A 282 -11.12 31.23 -23.23
CA PRO A 282 -10.18 31.61 -24.29
C PRO A 282 -10.93 32.38 -25.39
N ALA A 283 -10.35 33.52 -25.78
CA ALA A 283 -10.89 34.34 -26.83
C ALA A 283 -10.98 33.57 -28.15
N ASP A 284 -12.17 33.65 -28.77
CA ASP A 284 -12.45 33.07 -30.08
C ASP A 284 -11.38 33.49 -31.11
N ALA A 285 -10.75 32.54 -31.74
CA ALA A 285 -9.96 32.77 -32.93
C ALA A 285 -10.90 33.28 -34.02
N LYS A 286 -10.72 34.54 -34.42
CA LYS A 286 -11.38 35.12 -35.60
C LYS A 286 -10.79 34.47 -36.85
N ASP A 287 -11.67 33.82 -37.60
CA ASP A 287 -11.44 33.56 -39.02
C ASP A 287 -11.01 34.81 -39.76
N THR A 288 -9.86 34.72 -40.40
CA THR A 288 -9.49 35.68 -41.49
C THR A 288 -9.24 34.84 -42.75
N ASP A 289 -9.96 35.26 -43.80
CA ASP A 289 -9.93 34.79 -45.18
C ASP A 289 -8.56 34.35 -45.74
#